data_e42cb5bf0da4a5c73e208026d2cf453b
#
_entry.id   e42cb5bf0da4a5c73e208026d2cf453b
#
_cell.length_a   1.000
_cell.length_b   1.000
_cell.length_c   1.000
_cell.angle_alpha   90.00
_cell.angle_beta   90.00
_cell.angle_gamma   90.00
#
_symmetry.space_group_name_H-M   'P 1'
#
loop_
_entity.id
_entity.type
_entity.pdbx_description
1 polymer ?
#
loop_
_entity_poly.entity_id
_entity_poly.type
_entity_poly.pdbx_seq_one_letter_code
_entity_poly.pdbx_strand_id
1 'polypeptide(L)'
;MNHNFKFIDLFAGIGGFHLAFHNLGCECVFASEIDKFARITYQENISKISPELFDRNMFAGDIQEVDTKQIPDFNILCAGFPCQPFSQIGYKNGFADKKDNRGNMFFEIVRIIKDKKPEAFFLENVRNLEKHDDGKTFSVIKNTLEDLGYSFHYKLVRASDYGLPQHRPRLFMVGFKGEKTNNSGFSFPKKKSLKYTLSDIFNGKCEESPP
;
A
#
# COMPACT_ATOMS: atom_id res chain seq x y z
N MET A 1 23.14 10.75 4.72
CA MET A 1 23.12 9.95 3.47
C MET A 1 21.72 10.05 2.91
N ASN A 2 21.52 10.80 1.81
CA ASN A 2 20.21 10.81 1.14
C ASN A 2 20.07 9.49 0.37
N HIS A 3 19.51 8.47 1.00
CA HIS A 3 19.05 7.30 0.28
C HIS A 3 17.74 7.69 -0.40
N ASN A 4 17.81 7.97 -1.68
CA ASN A 4 16.62 8.27 -2.48
C ASN A 4 15.89 6.93 -2.76
N PHE A 5 15.10 6.46 -1.78
CA PHE A 5 14.32 5.23 -1.94
C PHE A 5 13.27 5.41 -3.04
N LYS A 6 13.17 4.41 -3.90
CA LYS A 6 12.15 4.34 -4.93
C LYS A 6 10.98 3.48 -4.46
N PHE A 7 9.77 3.92 -4.73
CA PHE A 7 8.58 3.15 -4.40
C PHE A 7 7.62 3.07 -5.58
N ILE A 8 6.72 2.09 -5.50
CA ILE A 8 5.53 2.02 -6.36
C ILE A 8 4.27 2.11 -5.52
N ASP A 9 3.20 2.68 -6.11
CA ASP A 9 1.90 2.86 -5.46
C ASP A 9 0.81 2.14 -6.26
N LEU A 10 0.38 0.97 -5.76
CA LEU A 10 -0.64 0.13 -6.40
C LEU A 10 -2.00 0.37 -5.75
N PHE A 11 -3.05 0.39 -6.57
CA PHE A 11 -4.40 0.75 -6.11
C PHE A 11 -4.38 2.13 -5.45
N ALA A 12 -3.70 3.06 -6.12
CA ALA A 12 -3.23 4.32 -5.56
C ALA A 12 -4.34 5.27 -5.09
N GLY A 13 -5.59 5.04 -5.54
CA GLY A 13 -6.70 5.91 -5.21
C GLY A 13 -6.42 7.35 -5.60
N ILE A 14 -6.49 8.24 -4.63
CA ILE A 14 -6.19 9.67 -4.81
C ILE A 14 -4.76 10.06 -4.40
N GLY A 15 -3.87 9.08 -4.11
CA GLY A 15 -2.45 9.31 -3.87
C GLY A 15 -2.02 9.41 -2.40
N GLY A 16 -2.73 8.76 -1.49
CA GLY A 16 -2.40 8.83 -0.06
C GLY A 16 -1.00 8.29 0.28
N PHE A 17 -0.62 7.14 -0.27
CA PHE A 17 0.72 6.59 -0.11
C PHE A 17 1.76 7.46 -0.84
N HIS A 18 1.45 7.91 -2.05
CA HIS A 18 2.35 8.77 -2.81
C HIS A 18 2.75 10.00 -1.99
N LEU A 19 1.78 10.76 -1.49
CA LEU A 19 2.04 11.95 -0.68
C LEU A 19 2.87 11.63 0.56
N ALA A 20 2.56 10.53 1.26
CA ALA A 20 3.28 10.16 2.47
C ALA A 20 4.76 9.84 2.20
N PHE A 21 5.06 9.06 1.16
CA PHE A 21 6.42 8.68 0.82
C PHE A 21 7.19 9.80 0.12
N HIS A 22 6.53 10.63 -0.69
CA HIS A 22 7.12 11.83 -1.27
C HIS A 22 7.62 12.80 -0.19
N ASN A 23 6.81 13.03 0.86
CA ASN A 23 7.20 13.89 1.99
C ASN A 23 8.39 13.33 2.80
N LEU A 24 8.69 12.05 2.67
CA LEU A 24 9.89 11.43 3.23
C LEU A 24 11.10 11.46 2.29
N GLY A 25 10.97 12.10 1.12
CA GLY A 25 12.03 12.20 0.12
C GLY A 25 12.18 10.95 -0.75
N CYS A 26 11.16 10.10 -0.84
CA CYS A 26 11.15 8.94 -1.73
C CYS A 26 10.63 9.31 -3.12
N GLU A 27 11.13 8.64 -4.17
CA GLU A 27 10.70 8.81 -5.56
C GLU A 27 9.66 7.73 -5.93
N CYS A 28 8.48 8.15 -6.41
CA CYS A 28 7.50 7.23 -6.99
C CYS A 28 7.88 6.94 -8.45
N VAL A 29 8.24 5.68 -8.75
CA VAL A 29 8.66 5.28 -10.10
C VAL A 29 7.58 4.59 -10.91
N PHE A 30 6.49 4.17 -10.27
CA PHE A 30 5.32 3.58 -10.91
C PHE A 30 4.10 3.69 -10.02
N ALA A 31 2.92 3.91 -10.61
CA ALA A 31 1.64 3.82 -9.90
C ALA A 31 0.57 3.19 -10.79
N SER A 32 -0.47 2.63 -10.16
CA SER A 32 -1.64 2.11 -10.86
C SER A 32 -2.93 2.37 -10.10
N GLU A 33 -3.98 2.76 -10.84
CA GLU A 33 -5.34 2.96 -10.34
C GLU A 33 -6.34 2.72 -11.48
N ILE A 34 -7.34 1.88 -11.26
CA ILE A 34 -8.33 1.54 -12.29
C ILE A 34 -9.51 2.53 -12.33
N ASP A 35 -9.87 3.11 -11.17
CA ASP A 35 -10.99 4.03 -11.09
C ASP A 35 -10.70 5.35 -11.82
N LYS A 36 -11.51 5.67 -12.80
CA LYS A 36 -11.34 6.85 -13.65
C LYS A 36 -11.34 8.17 -12.86
N PHE A 37 -12.17 8.30 -11.85
CA PHE A 37 -12.29 9.54 -11.08
C PHE A 37 -11.17 9.69 -10.08
N ALA A 38 -10.76 8.59 -9.44
CA ALA A 38 -9.58 8.58 -8.59
C ALA A 38 -8.33 8.94 -9.39
N ARG A 39 -8.17 8.43 -10.62
CA ARG A 39 -7.06 8.77 -11.53
C ARG A 39 -6.98 10.26 -11.84
N ILE A 40 -8.11 10.90 -12.13
CA ILE A 40 -8.16 12.34 -12.38
C ILE A 40 -7.67 13.10 -11.15
N THR A 41 -8.20 12.78 -9.98
CA THR A 41 -7.80 13.43 -8.72
C THR A 41 -6.32 13.19 -8.40
N TYR A 42 -5.85 11.95 -8.59
CA TYR A 42 -4.44 11.59 -8.41
C TYR A 42 -3.55 12.45 -9.32
N GLN A 43 -3.86 12.49 -10.62
CA GLN A 43 -3.07 13.24 -11.59
C GLN A 43 -3.05 14.74 -11.29
N GLU A 44 -4.18 15.35 -10.97
CA GLU A 44 -4.28 16.77 -10.62
C GLU A 44 -3.42 17.17 -9.42
N ASN A 45 -3.32 16.31 -8.43
CA ASN A 45 -2.55 16.56 -7.22
C ASN A 45 -1.07 16.20 -7.38
N ILE A 46 -0.80 15.03 -7.95
CA ILE A 46 0.54 14.42 -7.96
C ILE A 46 1.41 14.98 -9.09
N SER A 47 0.85 15.40 -10.24
CA SER A 47 1.63 15.99 -11.33
C SER A 47 2.41 17.24 -10.94
N LYS A 48 1.99 17.92 -9.88
CA LYS A 48 2.68 19.11 -9.36
C LYS A 48 3.95 18.79 -8.57
N ILE A 49 4.03 17.59 -8.01
CA ILE A 49 5.12 17.17 -7.11
C ILE A 49 5.97 16.04 -7.69
N SER A 50 5.43 15.28 -8.64
CA SER A 50 6.10 14.17 -9.33
C SER A 50 5.69 14.12 -10.81
N PRO A 51 5.99 15.18 -11.60
CA PRO A 51 5.61 15.24 -13.02
C PRO A 51 6.21 14.12 -13.85
N GLU A 52 7.42 13.65 -13.50
CA GLU A 52 8.15 12.60 -14.20
C GLU A 52 7.43 11.24 -14.22
N LEU A 53 6.54 10.97 -13.26
CA LEU A 53 5.70 9.78 -13.27
C LEU A 53 4.79 9.74 -14.50
N PHE A 54 4.26 10.90 -14.89
CA PHE A 54 3.35 11.06 -16.03
C PHE A 54 4.12 11.24 -17.34
N ASP A 55 5.20 12.00 -17.35
CA ASP A 55 6.06 12.23 -18.52
C ASP A 55 6.65 10.91 -19.06
N ARG A 56 6.97 9.99 -18.15
CA ARG A 56 7.46 8.63 -18.47
C ARG A 56 6.35 7.61 -18.72
N ASN A 57 5.08 8.03 -18.66
CA ASN A 57 3.90 7.15 -18.80
C ASN A 57 3.90 5.98 -17.78
N MET A 58 4.31 6.26 -16.53
CA MET A 58 4.41 5.28 -15.44
C MET A 58 3.17 5.28 -14.53
N PHE A 59 2.05 5.84 -14.96
CA PHE A 59 0.76 5.78 -14.28
C PHE A 59 -0.23 4.90 -15.05
N ALA A 60 -0.28 3.62 -14.70
CA ALA A 60 -1.11 2.63 -15.35
C ALA A 60 -2.57 2.64 -14.86
N GLY A 61 -3.44 1.99 -15.62
CA GLY A 61 -4.83 1.68 -15.26
C GLY A 61 -4.92 0.39 -14.45
N ASP A 62 -5.41 -0.65 -15.09
CA ASP A 62 -5.55 -1.98 -14.49
C ASP A 62 -4.19 -2.65 -14.34
N ILE A 63 -3.82 -2.96 -13.10
CA ILE A 63 -2.56 -3.63 -12.77
C ILE A 63 -2.48 -5.05 -13.35
N GLN A 64 -3.61 -5.68 -13.64
CA GLN A 64 -3.65 -7.01 -14.26
C GLN A 64 -3.14 -6.99 -15.71
N GLU A 65 -3.23 -5.86 -16.40
CA GLU A 65 -2.76 -5.67 -17.77
C GLU A 65 -1.26 -5.32 -17.85
N VAL A 66 -0.63 -5.01 -16.70
CA VAL A 66 0.76 -4.56 -16.65
C VAL A 66 1.71 -5.75 -16.60
N ASP A 67 2.64 -5.84 -17.56
CA ASP A 67 3.79 -6.74 -17.48
C ASP A 67 4.77 -6.20 -16.42
N THR A 68 5.17 -7.04 -15.48
CA THR A 68 6.12 -6.67 -14.42
C THR A 68 7.46 -6.16 -14.96
N LYS A 69 7.85 -6.57 -16.16
CA LYS A 69 9.06 -6.06 -16.85
C LYS A 69 8.98 -4.57 -17.17
N GLN A 70 7.79 -4.01 -17.33
CA GLN A 70 7.56 -2.59 -17.59
C GLN A 70 7.66 -1.73 -16.32
N ILE A 71 7.56 -2.35 -15.15
CA ILE A 71 7.71 -1.67 -13.86
C ILE A 71 9.21 -1.46 -13.61
N PRO A 72 9.69 -0.22 -13.40
CA PRO A 72 11.08 0.05 -13.03
C PRO A 72 11.50 -0.68 -11.76
N ASP A 73 12.77 -0.75 -11.45
CA ASP A 73 13.23 -1.28 -10.16
C ASP A 73 12.94 -0.29 -9.04
N PHE A 74 12.53 -0.82 -7.90
CA PHE A 74 12.11 -0.06 -6.72
C PHE A 74 12.46 -0.79 -5.42
N ASN A 75 12.49 -0.06 -4.30
CA ASN A 75 12.81 -0.58 -2.98
C ASN A 75 11.55 -0.96 -2.19
N ILE A 76 10.46 -0.19 -2.35
CA ILE A 76 9.26 -0.32 -1.51
C ILE A 76 8.01 -0.49 -2.38
N LEU A 77 7.21 -1.51 -2.11
CA LEU A 77 5.89 -1.68 -2.68
C LEU A 77 4.83 -1.14 -1.72
N CYS A 78 4.09 -0.11 -2.12
CA CYS A 78 2.93 0.39 -1.41
C CYS A 78 1.64 -0.08 -2.10
N ALA A 79 0.63 -0.53 -1.34
CA ALA A 79 -0.65 -0.91 -1.91
C ALA A 79 -1.81 -0.83 -0.90
N GLY A 80 -2.86 -0.09 -1.28
CA GLY A 80 -4.16 -0.08 -0.60
C GLY A 80 -5.18 -0.94 -1.35
N PHE A 81 -5.04 -2.27 -1.31
CA PHE A 81 -5.80 -3.17 -2.17
C PHE A 81 -7.23 -3.42 -1.66
N PRO A 82 -8.22 -3.66 -2.55
CA PRO A 82 -9.59 -3.95 -2.16
C PRO A 82 -9.69 -5.30 -1.42
N CYS A 83 -10.54 -5.34 -0.38
CA CYS A 83 -10.88 -6.58 0.32
C CYS A 83 -11.87 -7.38 -0.51
N GLN A 84 -11.37 -8.36 -1.24
CA GLN A 84 -12.19 -9.31 -1.99
C GLN A 84 -12.08 -10.71 -1.38
N PRO A 85 -13.17 -11.51 -1.35
CA PRO A 85 -13.09 -12.87 -0.87
C PRO A 85 -12.14 -13.69 -1.75
N PHE A 86 -11.25 -14.46 -1.11
CA PHE A 86 -10.46 -15.46 -1.81
C PHE A 86 -11.39 -16.59 -2.28
N SER A 87 -11.47 -16.85 -3.59
CA SER A 87 -12.13 -18.07 -4.04
C SER A 87 -11.35 -19.28 -3.51
N GLN A 88 -12.04 -20.21 -2.86
CA GLN A 88 -11.39 -21.41 -2.25
C GLN A 88 -10.66 -22.28 -3.28
N ILE A 89 -10.94 -22.10 -4.54
CA ILE A 89 -10.38 -22.87 -5.66
C ILE A 89 -8.93 -22.51 -5.95
N GLY A 90 -8.55 -21.22 -5.83
CA GLY A 90 -7.18 -20.76 -6.10
C GLY A 90 -6.13 -21.25 -5.09
N TYR A 91 -6.54 -21.54 -3.86
CA TYR A 91 -5.62 -21.99 -2.79
C TYR A 91 -5.22 -23.46 -2.90
N LYS A 92 -6.09 -24.32 -3.46
CA LYS A 92 -5.83 -25.78 -3.55
C LYS A 92 -4.93 -26.21 -4.70
N ASN A 93 -4.83 -25.42 -5.77
CA ASN A 93 -4.14 -25.80 -7.00
C ASN A 93 -2.74 -25.18 -7.18
N GLY A 94 -2.20 -24.53 -6.17
CA GLY A 94 -0.93 -23.83 -6.31
C GLY A 94 -1.03 -22.71 -7.35
N PHE A 95 0.00 -21.90 -7.47
CA PHE A 95 0.06 -20.72 -8.36
C PHE A 95 -0.02 -21.01 -9.88
N ALA A 96 -0.40 -22.24 -10.29
CA ALA A 96 -0.35 -22.69 -11.69
C ALA A 96 -1.62 -22.37 -12.52
N ASP A 97 -2.74 -22.08 -11.89
CA ASP A 97 -3.99 -21.90 -12.63
C ASP A 97 -4.34 -20.41 -12.81
N LYS A 98 -3.87 -19.85 -13.94
CA LYS A 98 -4.05 -18.44 -14.32
C LYS A 98 -5.52 -18.03 -14.56
N LYS A 99 -6.46 -18.95 -14.63
CA LYS A 99 -7.85 -18.64 -14.99
C LYS A 99 -8.74 -18.22 -13.81
N ASP A 100 -8.48 -18.71 -12.59
CA ASP A 100 -9.34 -18.46 -11.43
C ASP A 100 -8.89 -17.31 -10.51
N ASN A 101 -7.65 -16.83 -10.64
CA ASN A 101 -7.07 -15.79 -9.76
C ASN A 101 -7.27 -14.36 -10.29
N ARG A 102 -7.90 -14.17 -11.44
CA ARG A 102 -8.05 -12.86 -12.10
C ARG A 102 -8.92 -11.84 -11.34
N GLY A 103 -9.52 -12.22 -10.22
CA GLY A 103 -10.35 -11.34 -9.39
C GLY A 103 -9.75 -10.94 -8.05
N ASN A 104 -8.59 -11.47 -7.68
CA ASN A 104 -8.03 -11.17 -6.37
C ASN A 104 -6.77 -10.29 -6.47
N MET A 105 -6.96 -9.02 -6.15
CA MET A 105 -5.91 -8.00 -6.27
C MET A 105 -4.69 -8.24 -5.36
N PHE A 106 -4.84 -9.02 -4.28
CA PHE A 106 -3.70 -9.44 -3.47
C PHE A 106 -2.70 -10.29 -4.27
N PHE A 107 -3.17 -11.17 -5.18
CA PHE A 107 -2.25 -11.99 -5.97
C PHE A 107 -1.51 -11.19 -7.05
N GLU A 108 -2.03 -10.03 -7.46
CA GLU A 108 -1.26 -9.09 -8.28
C GLU A 108 -0.08 -8.49 -7.50
N ILE A 109 -0.28 -8.16 -6.23
CA ILE A 109 0.81 -7.75 -5.33
C ILE A 109 1.86 -8.87 -5.22
N VAL A 110 1.40 -10.11 -4.99
CA VAL A 110 2.27 -11.30 -4.91
C VAL A 110 3.07 -11.51 -6.20
N ARG A 111 2.44 -11.35 -7.37
CA ARG A 111 3.08 -11.44 -8.68
C ARG A 111 4.24 -10.45 -8.80
N ILE A 112 3.99 -9.20 -8.46
CA ILE A 112 5.01 -8.14 -8.53
C ILE A 112 6.12 -8.36 -7.51
N ILE A 113 5.78 -8.75 -6.26
CA ILE A 113 6.79 -9.06 -5.23
C ILE A 113 7.71 -10.23 -5.67
N LYS A 114 7.15 -11.27 -6.28
CA LYS A 114 7.94 -12.41 -6.78
C LYS A 114 8.94 -12.02 -7.86
N ASP A 115 8.50 -11.19 -8.79
CA ASP A 115 9.30 -10.81 -9.94
C ASP A 115 10.34 -9.73 -9.58
N LYS A 116 9.93 -8.71 -8.82
CA LYS A 116 10.75 -7.54 -8.50
C LYS A 116 11.53 -7.65 -7.18
N LYS A 117 11.07 -8.46 -6.25
CA LYS A 117 11.72 -8.73 -4.97
C LYS A 117 12.14 -7.46 -4.21
N PRO A 118 11.24 -6.50 -3.98
CA PRO A 118 11.55 -5.25 -3.29
C PRO A 118 12.14 -5.49 -1.91
N GLU A 119 12.82 -4.50 -1.34
CA GLU A 119 13.38 -4.57 0.02
C GLU A 119 12.28 -4.60 1.08
N ALA A 120 11.17 -3.90 0.83
CA ALA A 120 10.04 -3.84 1.75
C ALA A 120 8.70 -3.75 1.01
N PHE A 121 7.64 -4.09 1.73
CA PHE A 121 6.27 -3.76 1.35
C PHE A 121 5.55 -2.99 2.45
N PHE A 122 4.59 -2.15 2.06
CA PHE A 122 3.70 -1.43 2.94
C PHE A 122 2.26 -1.53 2.40
N LEU A 123 1.45 -2.37 3.03
CA LEU A 123 0.10 -2.68 2.58
C LEU A 123 -0.94 -2.10 3.54
N GLU A 124 -2.08 -1.69 2.98
CA GLU A 124 -3.23 -1.20 3.75
C GLU A 124 -4.49 -1.94 3.34
N ASN A 125 -5.35 -2.17 4.32
CA ASN A 125 -6.68 -2.71 4.07
C ASN A 125 -7.68 -2.26 5.14
N VAL A 126 -8.95 -2.59 4.93
CA VAL A 126 -10.00 -2.31 5.91
C VAL A 126 -9.80 -3.12 7.20
N ARG A 127 -10.29 -2.56 8.33
CA ARG A 127 -10.24 -3.18 9.66
C ARG A 127 -10.69 -4.64 9.67
N ASN A 128 -11.74 -4.97 8.90
CA ASN A 128 -12.37 -6.27 8.96
C ASN A 128 -11.57 -7.39 8.25
N LEU A 129 -10.49 -7.07 7.54
CA LEU A 129 -9.65 -8.07 6.86
C LEU A 129 -9.12 -9.13 7.83
N GLU A 130 -8.74 -8.74 9.05
CA GLU A 130 -8.21 -9.65 10.07
C GLU A 130 -9.21 -10.73 10.49
N LYS A 131 -10.52 -10.41 10.42
CA LYS A 131 -11.61 -11.34 10.81
C LYS A 131 -12.35 -11.93 9.61
N HIS A 132 -11.99 -11.53 8.40
CA HIS A 132 -12.67 -11.99 7.19
C HIS A 132 -12.50 -13.50 7.01
N ASP A 133 -13.62 -14.20 6.75
CA ASP A 133 -13.66 -15.68 6.62
C ASP A 133 -12.99 -16.38 7.79
N ASP A 134 -13.41 -16.03 9.03
CA ASP A 134 -12.85 -16.56 10.28
C ASP A 134 -11.32 -16.45 10.39
N GLY A 135 -10.75 -15.37 9.82
CA GLY A 135 -9.31 -15.12 9.82
C GLY A 135 -8.52 -15.85 8.73
N LYS A 136 -9.16 -16.68 7.92
CA LYS A 136 -8.49 -17.46 6.87
C LYS A 136 -7.86 -16.56 5.82
N THR A 137 -8.59 -15.54 5.37
CA THR A 137 -8.08 -14.53 4.42
C THR A 137 -6.79 -13.90 4.90
N PHE A 138 -6.77 -13.44 6.15
CA PHE A 138 -5.59 -12.81 6.73
C PHE A 138 -4.42 -13.79 6.87
N SER A 139 -4.70 -15.04 7.27
CA SER A 139 -3.69 -16.10 7.37
C SER A 139 -3.06 -16.42 6.01
N VAL A 140 -3.85 -16.44 4.94
CA VAL A 140 -3.34 -16.62 3.56
C VAL A 140 -2.40 -15.48 3.18
N ILE A 141 -2.79 -14.23 3.42
CA ILE A 141 -1.94 -13.05 3.12
C ILE A 141 -0.61 -13.17 3.87
N LYS A 142 -0.67 -13.38 5.19
CA LYS A 142 0.51 -13.50 6.05
C LYS A 142 1.43 -14.61 5.58
N ASN A 143 0.92 -15.84 5.48
CA ASN A 143 1.74 -17.00 5.12
C ASN A 143 2.35 -16.84 3.72
N THR A 144 1.60 -16.32 2.75
CA THR A 144 2.12 -16.09 1.39
C THR A 144 3.30 -15.12 1.39
N LEU A 145 3.23 -14.04 2.16
CA LEU A 145 4.32 -13.04 2.22
C LEU A 145 5.53 -13.56 3.03
N GLU A 146 5.28 -14.32 4.10
CA GLU A 146 6.36 -15.00 4.85
C GLU A 146 7.04 -16.09 4.01
N ASP A 147 6.30 -16.88 3.23
CA ASP A 147 6.83 -17.88 2.29
C ASP A 147 7.68 -17.25 1.18
N LEU A 148 7.43 -15.98 0.83
CA LEU A 148 8.26 -15.20 -0.10
C LEU A 148 9.54 -14.65 0.56
N GLY A 149 9.77 -14.93 1.84
CA GLY A 149 10.98 -14.54 2.56
C GLY A 149 10.93 -13.14 3.18
N TYR A 150 9.72 -12.63 3.46
CA TYR A 150 9.55 -11.33 4.14
C TYR A 150 9.17 -11.53 5.61
N SER A 151 9.60 -10.62 6.47
CA SER A 151 8.98 -10.44 7.79
C SER A 151 7.54 -9.94 7.62
N PHE A 152 6.69 -10.15 8.63
CA PHE A 152 5.30 -9.71 8.56
C PHE A 152 4.86 -9.06 9.88
N HIS A 153 4.74 -7.75 9.86
CA HIS A 153 4.26 -6.94 10.98
C HIS A 153 2.91 -6.34 10.62
N TYR A 154 1.96 -6.33 11.54
CA TYR A 154 0.68 -5.70 11.29
C TYR A 154 0.14 -4.98 12.52
N LYS A 155 -0.66 -3.96 12.30
CA LYS A 155 -1.34 -3.19 13.34
C LYS A 155 -2.59 -2.53 12.81
N LEU A 156 -3.65 -2.56 13.63
CA LEU A 156 -4.82 -1.71 13.41
C LEU A 156 -4.50 -0.28 13.87
N VAL A 157 -4.49 0.65 12.93
CA VAL A 157 -4.15 2.06 13.15
C VAL A 157 -5.39 2.91 12.87
N ARG A 158 -5.69 3.87 13.74
CA ARG A 158 -6.71 4.88 13.51
C ARG A 158 -6.05 6.21 13.18
N ALA A 159 -6.57 6.94 12.20
CA ALA A 159 -6.05 8.26 11.86
C ALA A 159 -6.05 9.21 13.08
N SER A 160 -7.07 9.10 13.94
CA SER A 160 -7.15 9.87 15.18
C SER A 160 -6.05 9.56 16.19
N ASP A 161 -5.44 8.38 16.15
CA ASP A 161 -4.32 8.01 17.03
C ASP A 161 -2.99 8.67 16.57
N TYR A 162 -3.00 9.38 15.44
CA TYR A 162 -1.81 9.99 14.82
C TYR A 162 -2.00 11.46 14.42
N GLY A 163 -2.92 12.14 15.10
CA GLY A 163 -3.07 13.60 15.00
C GLY A 163 -4.16 14.10 14.05
N LEU A 164 -4.81 13.22 13.28
CA LEU A 164 -5.93 13.60 12.40
C LEU A 164 -7.27 13.43 13.12
N PRO A 165 -8.18 14.42 13.12
CA PRO A 165 -9.50 14.30 13.73
C PRO A 165 -10.47 13.49 12.87
N GLN A 166 -10.06 12.29 12.45
CA GLN A 166 -10.86 11.36 11.66
C GLN A 166 -10.83 9.96 12.27
N HIS A 167 -11.99 9.39 12.56
CA HIS A 167 -12.11 8.02 13.01
C HIS A 167 -12.08 7.06 11.81
N ARG A 168 -10.86 6.77 11.29
CA ARG A 168 -10.63 5.88 10.16
C ARG A 168 -9.69 4.74 10.57
N PRO A 169 -10.22 3.61 11.10
CA PRO A 169 -9.39 2.45 11.40
C PRO A 169 -8.99 1.72 10.12
N ARG A 170 -7.70 1.42 9.98
CA ARG A 170 -7.11 0.64 8.88
C ARG A 170 -6.09 -0.35 9.39
N LEU A 171 -6.08 -1.52 8.79
CA LEU A 171 -5.06 -2.54 9.03
C LEU A 171 -3.86 -2.25 8.13
N PHE A 172 -2.74 -1.93 8.75
CA PHE A 172 -1.46 -1.78 8.06
C PHE A 172 -0.63 -3.04 8.24
N MET A 173 0.01 -3.48 7.15
CA MET A 173 0.89 -4.64 7.11
C MET A 173 2.22 -4.20 6.49
N VAL A 174 3.32 -4.49 7.17
CA VAL A 174 4.67 -4.07 6.77
C VAL A 174 5.59 -5.29 6.83
N GLY A 175 6.43 -5.45 5.82
CA GLY A 175 7.42 -6.53 5.81
C GLY A 175 8.72 -6.13 5.13
N PHE A 176 9.80 -6.77 5.55
CA PHE A 176 11.17 -6.55 5.08
C PHE A 176 11.75 -7.86 4.55
N LYS A 177 12.39 -7.81 3.41
CA LYS A 177 12.98 -8.96 2.73
C LYS A 177 14.16 -9.51 3.52
N GLY A 178 14.22 -10.84 3.66
CA GLY A 178 15.33 -11.53 4.31
C GLY A 178 15.34 -11.43 5.84
N GLU A 179 14.38 -10.75 6.44
CA GLU A 179 14.26 -10.64 7.88
C GLU A 179 13.20 -11.59 8.43
N LYS A 180 13.44 -12.10 9.64
CA LYS A 180 12.40 -12.80 10.40
C LYS A 180 11.61 -11.79 11.23
N THR A 181 10.31 -11.97 11.34
CA THR A 181 9.40 -11.05 12.04
C THR A 181 9.89 -10.67 13.45
N ASN A 182 10.45 -11.63 14.18
CA ASN A 182 10.93 -11.41 15.55
C ASN A 182 12.29 -10.68 15.64
N ASN A 183 13.02 -10.51 14.55
CA ASN A 183 14.39 -9.97 14.51
C ASN A 183 14.51 -8.67 13.68
N SER A 184 13.43 -8.17 13.08
CA SER A 184 13.47 -7.02 12.18
C SER A 184 13.78 -5.68 12.87
N GLY A 185 13.70 -5.61 14.20
CA GLY A 185 13.81 -4.35 14.94
C GLY A 185 12.68 -3.35 14.66
N PHE A 186 11.73 -3.68 13.75
CA PHE A 186 10.62 -2.81 13.38
C PHE A 186 9.57 -2.71 14.49
N SER A 187 9.10 -1.52 14.73
CA SER A 187 7.93 -1.27 15.57
C SER A 187 7.07 -0.15 15.00
N PHE A 188 5.75 -0.32 15.05
CA PHE A 188 4.84 0.76 14.69
C PHE A 188 5.02 1.96 15.61
N PRO A 189 4.90 3.19 15.08
CA PRO A 189 5.07 4.40 15.87
C PRO A 189 4.08 4.47 17.04
N LYS A 190 4.49 5.16 18.11
CA LYS A 190 3.62 5.44 19.24
C LYS A 190 2.51 6.40 18.84
N LYS A 191 1.34 6.25 19.49
CA LYS A 191 0.22 7.17 19.30
C LYS A 191 0.62 8.60 19.62
N LYS A 192 0.06 9.55 18.87
CA LYS A 192 0.18 11.00 19.11
C LYS A 192 -1.19 11.54 19.52
N SER A 193 -1.18 12.55 20.40
CA SER A 193 -2.41 13.28 20.73
C SER A 193 -2.92 14.03 19.49
N LEU A 194 -4.24 14.26 19.44
CA LEU A 194 -4.83 15.14 18.43
C LEU A 194 -4.26 16.55 18.61
N LYS A 195 -3.77 17.13 17.52
CA LYS A 195 -3.32 18.53 17.47
C LYS A 195 -4.51 19.47 17.25
N TYR A 196 -5.47 19.02 16.45
CA TYR A 196 -6.67 19.77 16.07
C TYR A 196 -7.93 18.96 16.28
N THR A 197 -9.02 19.63 16.61
CA THR A 197 -10.37 19.08 16.62
C THR A 197 -11.09 19.38 15.29
N LEU A 198 -12.25 18.79 15.06
CA LEU A 198 -13.09 19.17 13.91
C LEU A 198 -13.49 20.65 13.98
N SER A 199 -13.76 21.17 15.20
CA SER A 199 -14.09 22.58 15.40
C SER A 199 -12.95 23.50 14.98
N ASP A 200 -11.70 23.13 15.24
CA ASP A 200 -10.54 23.93 14.83
C ASP A 200 -10.41 23.97 13.29
N ILE A 201 -10.70 22.86 12.61
CA ILE A 201 -10.70 22.77 11.14
C ILE A 201 -11.80 23.68 10.57
N PHE A 202 -13.03 23.58 11.07
CA PHE A 202 -14.13 24.37 10.57
C PHE A 202 -13.99 25.87 10.84
N ASN A 203 -13.28 26.24 11.91
CA ASN A 203 -13.01 27.64 12.26
C ASN A 203 -11.75 28.22 11.64
N GLY A 204 -11.09 27.49 10.72
CA GLY A 204 -9.88 27.95 10.03
C GLY A 204 -8.65 28.11 10.94
N LYS A 205 -8.62 27.46 12.11
CA LYS A 205 -7.52 27.54 13.08
C LYS A 205 -6.39 26.55 12.81
N CYS A 206 -6.48 25.78 11.73
CA CYS A 206 -5.41 24.88 11.33
C CYS A 206 -4.41 25.66 10.48
N GLU A 207 -3.14 25.64 10.86
CA GLU A 207 -2.06 26.05 9.98
C GLU A 207 -2.08 25.20 8.71
N GLU A 208 -1.94 25.84 7.55
CA GLU A 208 -1.83 25.15 6.27
C GLU A 208 -0.57 24.28 6.29
N SER A 209 -0.79 23.00 6.15
CA SER A 209 0.17 21.90 6.06
C SER A 209 0.48 21.19 7.39
N PRO A 210 0.05 19.95 7.54
CA PRO A 210 0.74 19.04 8.46
C PRO A 210 2.14 18.78 7.90
N PRO A 211 3.12 18.62 8.77
CA PRO A 211 4.48 18.26 8.39
C PRO A 211 4.55 16.88 7.74
#